data_f150aa96836586104f120f22098f6516
#
_entry.id   f150aa96836586104f120f22098f6516
#
_cell.length_a   1.000
_cell.length_b   1.000
_cell.length_c   1.000
_cell.angle_alpha   90.00
_cell.angle_beta   90.00
_cell.angle_gamma   90.00
#
_symmetry.space_group_name_H-M   'P 1'
#
loop_
_entity.id
_entity.type
_entity.pdbx_description
1 polymer ?
#
loop_
_entity_poly.entity_id
_entity_poly.type
_entity_poly.pdbx_seq_one_letter_code
_entity_poly.pdbx_strand_id
1 'polypeptide(L)'
;MNADILLYDPDYVPVGEDQKQHCELARDIAERFNNRYSETFKLPEPLVPKVGGRIMDLQNPTKKMSKSDETGKGCIYILDDINVSKKKIMSAVTDSDNAIYYDVKNKPGISNLLTIYSFLNWP
;
A
#
# COMPACT_ATOMS: atom_id res chain seq x y z
N MET A 1 -8.65 -1.03 15.10
CA MET A 1 -8.13 -2.01 14.13
C MET A 1 -8.10 -3.44 14.66
N ASN A 2 -7.52 -3.71 15.83
CA ASN A 2 -7.43 -5.08 16.37
C ASN A 2 -8.80 -5.73 16.57
N ALA A 3 -9.77 -4.99 17.12
CA ALA A 3 -11.13 -5.48 17.31
C ALA A 3 -11.82 -5.80 15.96
N ASP A 4 -11.59 -5.00 14.95
CA ASP A 4 -12.16 -5.19 13.61
C ASP A 4 -11.61 -6.47 12.95
N ILE A 5 -10.33 -6.77 13.18
CA ILE A 5 -9.70 -7.99 12.68
C ILE A 5 -10.25 -9.21 13.42
N LEU A 6 -10.21 -9.20 14.75
CA LEU A 6 -10.57 -10.36 15.57
C LEU A 6 -12.07 -10.67 15.55
N LEU A 7 -12.91 -9.67 15.30
CA LEU A 7 -14.38 -9.83 15.23
C LEU A 7 -14.79 -10.87 14.17
N TYR A 8 -14.10 -10.90 13.03
CA TYR A 8 -14.44 -11.78 11.90
C TYR A 8 -13.71 -13.12 11.92
N ASP A 9 -12.84 -13.35 12.92
CA ASP A 9 -12.06 -14.58 13.08
C ASP A 9 -11.32 -15.03 11.80
N PRO A 10 -10.58 -14.13 11.13
CA PRO A 10 -9.97 -14.42 9.84
C PRO A 10 -8.72 -15.30 9.98
N ASP A 11 -8.45 -16.11 8.97
CA ASP A 11 -7.17 -16.81 8.82
C ASP A 11 -6.09 -15.87 8.29
N TYR A 12 -6.45 -15.03 7.30
CA TYR A 12 -5.56 -14.08 6.64
C TYR A 12 -6.14 -12.68 6.59
N VAL A 13 -5.27 -11.68 6.74
CA VAL A 13 -5.64 -10.26 6.62
C VAL A 13 -4.76 -9.61 5.56
N PRO A 14 -5.33 -9.26 4.39
CA PRO A 14 -4.60 -8.51 3.37
C PRO A 14 -4.24 -7.12 3.89
N VAL A 15 -2.96 -6.82 3.94
CA VAL A 15 -2.44 -5.54 4.45
C VAL A 15 -1.28 -5.05 3.59
N GLY A 16 -1.10 -3.72 3.52
CA GLY A 16 0.14 -3.15 3.03
C GLY A 16 1.28 -3.35 4.04
N GLU A 17 2.51 -3.19 3.60
CA GLU A 17 3.70 -3.35 4.44
C GLU A 17 3.66 -2.47 5.70
N ASP A 18 3.11 -1.26 5.58
CA ASP A 18 2.95 -0.30 6.68
C ASP A 18 1.98 -0.76 7.78
N GLN A 19 1.07 -1.69 7.48
CA GLN A 19 0.07 -2.21 8.41
C GLN A 19 0.42 -3.61 8.96
N LYS A 20 1.53 -4.18 8.55
CA LYS A 20 1.97 -5.51 9.00
C LYS A 20 2.11 -5.60 10.51
N GLN A 21 2.73 -4.60 11.14
CA GLN A 21 2.90 -4.54 12.59
C GLN A 21 1.57 -4.50 13.34
N HIS A 22 0.56 -3.79 12.81
CA HIS A 22 -0.78 -3.76 13.41
C HIS A 22 -1.45 -5.13 13.36
N CYS A 23 -1.28 -5.86 12.29
CA CYS A 23 -1.78 -7.23 12.17
C CYS A 23 -1.06 -8.19 13.13
N GLU A 24 0.25 -8.05 13.29
CA GLU A 24 1.05 -8.83 14.27
C GLU A 24 0.61 -8.53 15.71
N LEU A 25 0.27 -7.27 16.03
CA LEU A 25 -0.28 -6.92 17.34
C LEU A 25 -1.63 -7.61 17.59
N ALA A 26 -2.52 -7.64 16.60
CA ALA A 26 -3.79 -8.35 16.69
C ALA A 26 -3.57 -9.85 16.96
N ARG A 27 -2.59 -10.44 16.31
CA ARG A 27 -2.17 -11.84 16.52
C ARG A 27 -1.69 -12.07 17.95
N ASP A 28 -0.83 -11.21 18.48
CA ASP A 28 -0.33 -11.29 19.86
C ASP A 28 -1.47 -11.18 20.88
N ILE A 29 -2.42 -10.30 20.67
CA ILE A 29 -3.60 -10.13 21.51
C ILE A 29 -4.44 -11.42 21.51
N ALA A 30 -4.69 -11.99 20.34
CA ALA A 30 -5.44 -13.23 20.19
C ALA A 30 -4.74 -14.40 20.90
N GLU A 31 -3.43 -14.53 20.76
CA GLU A 31 -2.63 -15.55 21.42
C GLU A 31 -2.68 -15.42 22.95
N ARG A 32 -2.50 -14.21 23.47
CA ARG A 32 -2.59 -13.95 24.93
C ARG A 32 -3.97 -14.25 25.49
N PHE A 33 -5.02 -13.88 24.75
CA PHE A 33 -6.39 -14.18 25.15
C PHE A 33 -6.63 -15.70 25.19
N ASN A 34 -6.23 -16.41 24.13
CA ASN A 34 -6.38 -17.85 24.04
C ASN A 34 -5.66 -18.60 25.18
N ASN A 35 -4.45 -18.15 25.52
CA ASN A 35 -3.65 -18.74 26.59
C ASN A 35 -4.23 -18.47 27.99
N ARG A 36 -4.88 -17.31 28.16
CA ARG A 36 -5.42 -16.94 29.48
C ARG A 36 -6.81 -17.52 29.76
N TYR A 37 -7.63 -17.63 28.74
CA TYR A 37 -9.04 -18.05 28.90
C TYR A 37 -9.31 -19.41 28.25
N SER A 38 -9.38 -19.44 26.94
CA SER A 38 -9.55 -20.66 26.14
C SER A 38 -9.25 -20.33 24.67
N GLU A 39 -9.06 -21.34 23.85
CA GLU A 39 -8.87 -21.18 22.41
C GLU A 39 -10.15 -20.63 21.77
N THR A 40 -10.21 -19.31 21.59
CA THR A 40 -11.39 -18.55 21.15
C THR A 40 -11.17 -17.92 19.78
N PHE A 41 -10.00 -17.31 19.56
CA PHE A 41 -9.66 -16.61 18.33
C PHE A 41 -8.69 -17.40 17.48
N LYS A 42 -8.89 -17.39 16.17
CA LYS A 42 -7.83 -17.77 15.24
C LYS A 42 -6.71 -16.73 15.28
N LEU A 43 -5.48 -17.17 15.07
CA LEU A 43 -4.34 -16.27 14.97
C LEU A 43 -4.25 -15.72 13.54
N PRO A 44 -4.61 -14.46 13.31
CA PRO A 44 -4.64 -13.90 11.96
C PRO A 44 -3.21 -13.73 11.42
N GLU A 45 -3.00 -14.09 10.16
CA GLU A 45 -1.73 -13.88 9.47
C GLU A 45 -1.81 -12.71 8.49
N PRO A 46 -0.81 -11.81 8.47
CA PRO A 46 -0.77 -10.75 7.50
C PRO A 46 -0.46 -11.32 6.11
N LEU A 47 -1.28 -10.97 5.13
CA LEU A 47 -1.05 -11.27 3.73
C LEU A 47 -0.54 -10.02 3.03
N VAL A 48 0.78 -9.90 2.92
CA VAL A 48 1.44 -8.75 2.28
C VAL A 48 1.74 -9.09 0.82
N PRO A 49 1.29 -8.28 -0.15
CA PRO A 49 1.61 -8.52 -1.55
C PRO A 49 3.12 -8.40 -1.79
N LYS A 50 3.68 -9.33 -2.57
CA LYS A 50 5.12 -9.35 -2.89
C LYS A 50 5.56 -8.18 -3.76
N VAL A 51 4.65 -7.66 -4.57
CA VAL A 51 4.90 -6.55 -5.50
C VAL A 51 3.81 -5.49 -5.31
N GLY A 52 4.22 -4.23 -5.28
CA GLY A 52 3.29 -3.10 -5.30
C GLY A 52 2.56 -2.82 -3.99
N GLY A 53 3.00 -3.37 -2.90
CA GLY A 53 2.40 -3.08 -1.58
C GLY A 53 2.50 -1.61 -1.15
N ARG A 54 3.23 -0.78 -1.89
CA ARG A 54 3.42 0.64 -1.58
C ARG A 54 3.46 1.47 -2.86
N ILE A 55 2.43 2.26 -3.08
CA ILE A 55 2.39 3.27 -4.14
C ILE A 55 2.93 4.58 -3.59
N MET A 56 3.85 5.20 -4.34
CA MET A 56 4.52 6.43 -3.93
C MET A 56 3.81 7.66 -4.50
N ASP A 57 4.05 8.80 -3.86
CA ASP A 57 3.56 10.10 -4.31
C ASP A 57 4.12 10.47 -5.69
N LEU A 58 3.29 11.01 -6.58
CA LEU A 58 3.70 11.35 -7.94
C LEU A 58 4.67 12.54 -8.00
N GLN A 59 4.58 13.48 -7.05
CA GLN A 59 5.46 14.65 -6.99
C GLN A 59 6.70 14.41 -6.14
N ASN A 60 6.62 13.45 -5.19
CA ASN A 60 7.75 13.06 -4.37
C ASN A 60 7.80 11.53 -4.22
N PRO A 61 8.46 10.84 -5.15
CA PRO A 61 8.49 9.38 -5.18
C PRO A 61 9.23 8.72 -4.00
N THR A 62 9.77 9.50 -3.07
CA THR A 62 10.33 9.01 -1.81
C THR A 62 9.30 8.93 -0.69
N LYS A 63 8.14 9.55 -0.87
CA LYS A 63 7.01 9.49 0.07
C LYS A 63 5.91 8.58 -0.43
N LYS A 64 5.19 7.95 0.50
CA LYS A 64 3.99 7.19 0.19
C LYS A 64 2.89 8.12 -0.32
N MET A 65 2.16 7.71 -1.36
CA MET A 65 0.94 8.41 -1.80
C MET A 65 -0.06 8.48 -0.66
N SER A 66 -0.55 9.67 -0.37
CA SER A 66 -1.47 9.91 0.75
C SER A 66 -2.65 10.77 0.32
N LYS A 67 -3.85 10.40 0.78
CA LYS A 67 -5.06 11.20 0.59
C LYS A 67 -5.02 12.55 1.30
N SER A 68 -4.11 12.74 2.24
CA SER A 68 -3.89 13.99 2.97
C SER A 68 -2.85 14.90 2.32
N ASP A 69 -2.47 14.66 1.06
CA ASP A 69 -1.59 15.56 0.32
C ASP A 69 -2.24 16.94 0.17
N GLU A 70 -1.56 17.97 0.68
CA GLU A 70 -2.08 19.35 0.71
C GLU A 70 -2.31 19.92 -0.69
N THR A 71 -1.49 19.53 -1.65
CA THR A 71 -1.58 20.03 -3.03
C THR A 71 -2.55 19.22 -3.90
N GLY A 72 -2.81 17.98 -3.52
CA GLY A 72 -3.58 17.01 -4.31
C GLY A 72 -2.91 16.55 -5.61
N LYS A 73 -1.73 17.07 -5.95
CA LYS A 73 -1.02 16.75 -7.20
C LYS A 73 -0.28 15.42 -7.15
N GLY A 74 0.12 15.02 -5.98
CA GLY A 74 0.88 13.77 -5.76
C GLY A 74 0.01 12.53 -5.61
N CYS A 75 -1.30 12.70 -5.49
CA CYS A 75 -2.24 11.63 -5.23
C CYS A 75 -3.32 11.54 -6.33
N ILE A 76 -3.60 10.33 -6.80
CA ILE A 76 -4.73 10.04 -7.67
C ILE A 76 -5.89 9.58 -6.80
N TYR A 77 -7.01 10.30 -6.87
CA TYR A 77 -8.22 9.94 -6.15
C TYR A 77 -9.18 9.14 -7.04
N ILE A 78 -9.93 8.24 -6.45
CA ILE A 78 -10.89 7.39 -7.17
C ILE A 78 -11.95 8.21 -7.93
N LEU A 79 -12.34 9.36 -7.37
CA LEU A 79 -13.33 10.25 -7.97
C LEU A 79 -12.75 11.32 -8.90
N ASP A 80 -11.43 11.30 -9.13
CA ASP A 80 -10.81 12.22 -10.08
C ASP A 80 -11.31 11.94 -11.50
N ASP A 81 -11.59 13.01 -12.25
CA ASP A 81 -11.84 12.91 -13.69
C ASP A 81 -10.60 12.33 -14.40
N ILE A 82 -10.84 11.55 -15.47
CA ILE A 82 -9.77 10.93 -16.25
C ILE A 82 -8.73 11.94 -16.75
N ASN A 83 -9.18 13.13 -17.17
CA ASN A 83 -8.27 14.17 -17.64
C ASN A 83 -7.41 14.75 -16.51
N VAL A 84 -7.95 14.84 -15.31
CA VAL A 84 -7.22 15.26 -14.11
C VAL A 84 -6.17 14.22 -13.74
N SER A 85 -6.54 12.95 -13.69
CA SER A 85 -5.61 11.84 -13.42
C SER A 85 -4.50 11.77 -14.47
N LYS A 86 -4.83 11.93 -15.74
CA LYS A 86 -3.86 11.99 -16.85
C LYS A 86 -2.85 13.12 -16.65
N LYS A 87 -3.30 14.34 -16.32
CA LYS A 87 -2.42 15.48 -16.05
C LYS A 87 -1.49 15.20 -14.86
N LYS A 88 -2.00 14.61 -13.78
CA LYS A 88 -1.19 14.25 -12.62
C LYS A 88 -0.07 13.25 -12.99
N ILE A 89 -0.39 12.23 -13.78
CA ILE A 89 0.60 11.25 -14.24
C ILE A 89 1.65 11.90 -15.16
N MET A 90 1.20 12.74 -16.09
CA MET A 90 2.11 13.43 -17.01
C MET A 90 3.04 14.43 -16.31
N SER A 91 2.60 15.01 -15.21
CA SER A 91 3.41 15.93 -14.37
C SER A 91 4.17 15.25 -13.26
N ALA A 92 4.12 13.92 -13.16
CA ALA A 92 4.86 13.16 -12.15
C ALA A 92 6.37 13.40 -12.25
N VAL A 93 7.01 13.48 -11.10
CA VAL A 93 8.47 13.63 -11.03
C VAL A 93 9.13 12.31 -11.43
N THR A 94 9.98 12.39 -12.43
CA THR A 94 10.80 11.28 -12.91
C THR A 94 12.29 11.67 -12.87
N ASP A 95 13.10 11.08 -13.70
CA ASP A 95 14.52 11.41 -13.86
C ASP A 95 14.81 11.97 -15.26
N SER A 96 16.03 12.43 -15.48
CA SER A 96 16.51 12.97 -16.76
C SER A 96 17.13 11.91 -17.70
N ASP A 97 17.14 10.67 -17.29
CA ASP A 97 17.66 9.56 -18.08
C ASP A 97 16.61 9.09 -19.10
N ASN A 98 17.00 8.90 -20.36
CA ASN A 98 16.11 8.47 -21.43
C ASN A 98 15.81 6.96 -21.43
N ALA A 99 16.12 6.25 -20.36
CA ALA A 99 15.87 4.83 -20.21
C ALA A 99 14.72 4.55 -19.25
N ILE A 100 13.83 3.63 -19.64
CA ILE A 100 12.70 3.18 -18.80
C ILE A 100 13.02 1.77 -18.32
N TYR A 101 13.33 1.64 -17.04
CA TYR A 101 13.49 0.36 -16.35
C TYR A 101 13.18 0.49 -14.87
N TYR A 102 12.89 -0.63 -14.22
CA TYR A 102 12.53 -0.67 -12.81
C TYR A 102 13.79 -0.68 -11.93
N ASP A 103 13.99 0.39 -11.18
CA ASP A 103 15.03 0.52 -10.16
C ASP A 103 14.56 1.52 -9.09
N VAL A 104 14.06 1.02 -7.98
CA VAL A 104 13.49 1.86 -6.91
C VAL A 104 14.54 2.80 -6.31
N LYS A 105 15.81 2.39 -6.27
CA LYS A 105 16.89 3.17 -5.68
C LYS A 105 17.33 4.34 -6.57
N ASN A 106 17.55 4.08 -7.85
CA ASN A 106 18.09 5.06 -8.80
C ASN A 106 17.00 5.76 -9.62
N LYS A 107 15.87 5.11 -9.83
CA LYS A 107 14.73 5.59 -10.62
C LYS A 107 13.40 5.46 -9.85
N PRO A 108 13.25 6.12 -8.70
CA PRO A 108 12.05 5.95 -7.87
C PRO A 108 10.78 6.41 -8.57
N GLY A 109 10.82 7.51 -9.33
CA GLY A 109 9.66 8.04 -10.04
C GLY A 109 9.15 7.11 -11.15
N ILE A 110 10.05 6.66 -12.03
CA ILE A 110 9.72 5.70 -13.10
C ILE A 110 9.27 4.37 -12.51
N SER A 111 9.95 3.88 -11.47
CA SER A 111 9.59 2.62 -10.81
C SER A 111 8.19 2.68 -10.20
N ASN A 112 7.80 3.82 -9.63
CA ASN A 112 6.45 4.04 -9.12
C ASN A 112 5.40 4.00 -10.24
N LEU A 113 5.64 4.67 -11.36
CA LEU A 113 4.74 4.65 -12.52
C LEU A 113 4.61 3.24 -13.11
N LEU A 114 5.72 2.50 -13.21
CA LEU A 114 5.70 1.11 -13.66
C LEU A 114 4.91 0.22 -12.71
N THR A 115 5.03 0.43 -11.42
CA THR A 115 4.26 -0.28 -10.40
C THR A 115 2.76 -0.02 -10.56
N ILE A 116 2.36 1.24 -10.70
CA ILE A 116 0.95 1.62 -10.92
C ILE A 116 0.44 0.97 -12.22
N TYR A 117 1.20 1.05 -13.29
CA TYR A 117 0.86 0.44 -14.58
C TYR A 117 0.67 -1.07 -14.49
N SER A 118 1.54 -1.76 -13.75
CA SER A 118 1.45 -3.21 -13.57
C SER A 118 0.15 -3.65 -12.89
N PHE A 119 -0.36 -2.85 -11.95
CA PHE A 119 -1.64 -3.13 -11.30
C PHE A 119 -2.85 -2.94 -12.21
N LEU A 120 -2.80 -1.91 -13.07
CA LEU A 120 -3.90 -1.61 -13.98
C LEU A 120 -4.00 -2.62 -15.13
N ASN A 121 -2.92 -3.31 -15.44
CA ASN A 121 -2.86 -4.32 -16.51
C ASN A 121 -2.84 -5.77 -15.98
N TRP A 122 -3.20 -5.99 -14.73
CA TRP A 122 -3.36 -7.34 -14.20
C TRP A 122 -4.51 -8.03 -14.91
N PRO A 123 -4.31 -9.25 -15.46
CA PRO A 123 -5.38 -10.02 -16.08
C PRO A 123 -6.44 -10.48 -15.09
#